data_6123605934f0e2342eab480a77e065f6
#
_entry.id   6123605934f0e2342eab480a77e065f6
#
_cell.length_a   1.000
_cell.length_b   1.000
_cell.length_c   1.000
_cell.angle_alpha   90.00
_cell.angle_beta   90.00
_cell.angle_gamma   90.00
#
_symmetry.space_group_name_H-M   'P 1'
#
loop_
_entity.id
_entity.type
_entity.pdbx_description
1 polymer ?
#
loop_
_entity_poly.entity_id
_entity_poly.type
_entity_poly.pdbx_seq_one_letter_code
_entity_poly.pdbx_strand_id
1 'polypeptide(L)'
;MVNQYDLIKWDFNPVIGTEKGNYRPCLVISDTEFNKVSGFAWVIPITKRYDERYPTDVLVKTKNQHINGFIDCTQIKSVDIHARPYRYLDISTTEKVIEVNNRLKSLLNLWN
;
A
#
# COMPACT_ATOMS: atom_id res chain seq x y z
N MET A 1 0.44 -3.33 16.22
CA MET A 1 -0.01 -4.32 15.22
C MET A 1 -0.41 -3.61 13.93
N VAL A 2 -0.07 -4.20 12.80
CA VAL A 2 -0.40 -3.67 11.48
C VAL A 2 -1.72 -4.27 11.03
N ASN A 3 -2.71 -3.41 10.82
CA ASN A 3 -4.05 -3.83 10.41
C ASN A 3 -4.24 -3.64 8.91
N GLN A 4 -5.08 -4.47 8.32
CA GLN A 4 -5.44 -4.36 6.92
C GLN A 4 -6.03 -2.97 6.64
N TYR A 5 -5.58 -2.34 5.55
CA TYR A 5 -5.97 -1.02 5.06
C TYR A 5 -5.45 0.16 5.88
N ASP A 6 -4.57 -0.10 6.85
CA ASP A 6 -3.77 0.97 7.46
C ASP A 6 -2.83 1.59 6.41
N LEU A 7 -2.58 2.88 6.57
CA LEU A 7 -1.46 3.53 5.91
C LEU A 7 -0.35 3.67 6.94
N ILE A 8 0.81 3.16 6.58
CA ILE A 8 2.01 3.26 7.42
C ILE A 8 3.13 3.89 6.63
N LYS A 9 4.09 4.48 7.33
CA LYS A 9 5.29 5.00 6.70
C LYS A 9 6.41 3.98 6.86
N TRP A 10 6.96 3.55 5.73
CA TRP A 10 7.93 2.45 5.66
C TRP A 10 9.14 2.84 4.84
N ASP A 11 10.30 2.39 5.28
CA ASP A 11 11.55 2.58 4.55
C ASP A 11 11.75 1.45 3.55
N PHE A 12 11.61 1.77 2.28
CA PHE A 12 11.74 0.80 1.18
C PHE A 12 13.17 0.66 0.66
N ASN A 13 14.13 1.38 1.24
CA ASN A 13 15.53 1.27 0.84
C ASN A 13 16.18 0.01 1.45
N PRO A 14 17.16 -0.61 0.77
CA PRO A 14 17.59 -0.32 -0.60
C PRO A 14 16.62 -0.90 -1.64
N VAL A 15 16.63 -0.32 -2.84
CA VAL A 15 15.85 -0.79 -3.98
C VAL A 15 16.74 -1.08 -5.17
N ILE A 16 16.23 -1.87 -6.11
CA ILE A 16 16.95 -2.25 -7.33
C ILE A 16 16.14 -1.77 -8.53
N GLY A 17 16.81 -1.10 -9.47
CA GLY A 17 16.20 -0.66 -10.71
C GLY A 17 15.10 0.38 -10.50
N THR A 18 13.93 0.14 -11.09
CA THR A 18 12.80 1.07 -11.04
C THR A 18 11.83 0.83 -9.90
N GLU A 19 12.18 -0.03 -8.94
CA GLU A 19 11.35 -0.26 -7.76
C GLU A 19 11.17 1.02 -6.95
N LYS A 20 10.01 1.15 -6.28
CA LYS A 20 9.76 2.29 -5.40
C LYS A 20 10.60 2.17 -4.15
N GLY A 21 11.42 3.18 -3.90
CA GLY A 21 12.28 3.26 -2.73
C GLY A 21 11.88 4.36 -1.76
N ASN A 22 12.83 4.74 -0.92
CA ASN A 22 12.72 5.80 0.07
C ASN A 22 11.73 5.50 1.21
N TYR A 23 11.74 6.37 2.19
CA TYR A 23 10.83 6.33 3.33
C TYR A 23 9.53 7.02 2.91
N ARG A 24 8.49 6.25 2.66
CA ARG A 24 7.23 6.76 2.11
C ARG A 24 6.00 6.06 2.68
N PRO A 25 4.84 6.70 2.56
CA PRO A 25 3.58 6.04 2.93
C PRO A 25 3.33 4.82 2.05
N CYS A 26 2.69 3.83 2.63
CA CYS A 26 2.20 2.67 1.89
C CYS A 26 0.87 2.19 2.49
N LEU A 27 0.10 1.50 1.67
CA LEU A 27 -1.16 0.90 2.07
C LEU A 27 -0.95 -0.57 2.40
N VAL A 28 -1.35 -0.99 3.59
CA VAL A 28 -1.36 -2.40 3.98
C VAL A 28 -2.58 -3.08 3.35
N ILE A 29 -2.34 -4.09 2.52
CA ILE A 29 -3.43 -4.80 1.82
C ILE A 29 -3.69 -6.19 2.37
N SER A 30 -2.76 -6.75 3.11
CA SER A 30 -2.90 -8.10 3.66
C SER A 30 -3.76 -8.12 4.93
N ASP A 31 -4.41 -9.25 5.12
CA ASP A 31 -5.29 -9.49 6.26
C ASP A 31 -4.58 -9.28 7.60
N THR A 32 -5.27 -8.66 8.54
CA THR A 32 -4.73 -8.35 9.87
C THR A 32 -4.23 -9.60 10.60
N GLU A 33 -4.99 -10.68 10.56
CA GLU A 33 -4.61 -11.93 11.24
C GLU A 33 -3.37 -12.55 10.59
N PHE A 34 -3.29 -12.52 9.26
CA PHE A 34 -2.09 -12.95 8.55
C PHE A 34 -0.87 -12.14 8.99
N ASN A 35 -1.01 -10.82 9.07
CA ASN A 35 0.08 -9.94 9.49
C ASN A 35 0.57 -10.29 10.89
N LYS A 36 -0.37 -10.55 11.79
CA LYS A 36 -0.08 -10.89 13.17
C LYS A 36 0.64 -12.24 13.30
N VAL A 37 0.16 -13.25 12.61
CA VAL A 37 0.69 -14.61 12.70
C VAL A 37 2.03 -14.75 12.00
N SER A 38 2.15 -14.17 10.80
CA SER A 38 3.36 -14.31 9.97
C SER A 38 4.48 -13.35 10.34
N GLY A 39 4.14 -12.17 10.86
CA GLY A 39 5.11 -11.08 11.03
C GLY A 39 5.43 -10.34 9.74
N PHE A 40 4.76 -10.69 8.65
CA PHE A 40 4.88 -10.01 7.35
C PHE A 40 3.62 -9.24 7.04
N ALA A 41 3.73 -8.26 6.16
CA ALA A 41 2.59 -7.58 5.59
C ALA A 41 2.83 -7.33 4.11
N TRP A 42 1.78 -7.41 3.32
CA TRP A 42 1.82 -7.00 1.93
C TRP A 42 1.39 -5.55 1.85
N VAL A 43 2.24 -4.73 1.25
CA VAL A 43 2.01 -3.29 1.17
C VAL A 43 2.17 -2.80 -0.25
N ILE A 44 1.51 -1.67 -0.55
CA ILE A 44 1.66 -0.98 -1.83
C ILE A 44 2.17 0.43 -1.53
N PRO A 45 3.36 0.82 -2.04
CA PRO A 45 3.87 2.16 -1.84
C PRO A 45 2.96 3.21 -2.47
N ILE A 46 2.87 4.35 -1.82
CA ILE A 46 2.17 5.53 -2.35
C ILE A 46 3.21 6.42 -3.00
N THR A 47 2.95 6.81 -4.24
CA THR A 47 3.84 7.65 -5.01
C THR A 47 3.16 8.99 -5.32
N LYS A 48 3.93 10.07 -5.25
CA LYS A 48 3.48 11.38 -5.70
C LYS A 48 3.81 11.52 -7.17
N ARG A 49 2.80 11.84 -7.96
CA ARG A 49 2.95 12.13 -9.37
C ARG A 49 2.10 13.34 -9.73
N TYR A 50 2.63 14.14 -10.62
CA TYR A 50 1.89 15.25 -11.21
C TYR A 50 1.48 14.92 -12.64
N ASP A 51 1.96 13.77 -13.14
CA ASP A 51 1.71 13.32 -14.49
C ASP A 51 0.42 12.51 -14.57
N GLU A 52 0.17 12.02 -15.78
CA GLU A 52 -0.98 11.23 -16.10
C GLU A 52 -1.07 9.97 -15.23
N ARG A 53 -2.26 9.69 -14.78
CA ARG A 53 -2.57 8.54 -13.95
C ARG A 53 -2.67 7.28 -14.82
N TYR A 54 -2.05 6.19 -14.37
CA TYR A 54 -2.17 4.90 -15.04
C TYR A 54 -3.45 4.18 -14.60
N PRO A 55 -3.98 3.25 -15.45
CA PRO A 55 -5.19 2.50 -15.10
C PRO A 55 -5.10 1.70 -13.81
N THR A 56 -3.89 1.30 -13.41
CA THR A 56 -3.64 0.53 -12.19
C THR A 56 -3.46 1.40 -10.96
N ASP A 57 -3.44 2.71 -11.11
CA ASP A 57 -3.32 3.63 -9.99
C ASP A 57 -4.66 3.90 -9.33
N VAL A 58 -4.63 4.07 -8.01
CA VAL A 58 -5.78 4.52 -7.23
C VAL A 58 -5.38 5.78 -6.47
N LEU A 59 -6.17 6.83 -6.60
CA LEU A 59 -5.93 8.06 -5.85
C LEU A 59 -6.18 7.82 -4.37
N VAL A 60 -5.22 8.20 -3.53
CA VAL A 60 -5.32 8.02 -2.08
C VAL A 60 -6.42 8.90 -1.50
N LYS A 61 -7.20 8.32 -0.57
CA LYS A 61 -8.11 9.08 0.28
C LYS A 61 -8.14 8.42 1.65
N THR A 62 -7.86 9.20 2.68
CA THR A 62 -7.78 8.70 4.06
C THR A 62 -8.87 9.34 4.91
N LYS A 63 -9.14 8.71 6.07
CA LYS A 63 -10.26 9.15 6.92
C LYS A 63 -9.96 10.41 7.71
N ASN A 64 -8.74 10.57 8.20
CA ASN A 64 -8.41 11.62 9.17
C ASN A 64 -7.35 12.60 8.70
N GLN A 65 -6.38 12.14 7.93
CA GLN A 65 -5.29 12.97 7.44
C GLN A 65 -5.36 13.14 5.94
N HIS A 66 -4.72 14.17 5.46
CA HIS A 66 -4.64 14.41 4.03
C HIS A 66 -3.31 13.88 3.50
N ILE A 67 -3.34 12.64 3.03
CA ILE A 67 -2.17 12.00 2.41
C ILE A 67 -2.38 12.01 0.91
N ASN A 68 -1.47 12.66 0.19
CA ASN A 68 -1.56 12.83 -1.25
C ASN A 68 -0.77 11.76 -1.99
N GLY A 69 -1.25 11.38 -3.14
CA GLY A 69 -0.55 10.51 -4.06
C GLY A 69 -1.43 9.42 -4.63
N PHE A 70 -0.78 8.49 -5.30
CA PHE A 70 -1.42 7.34 -5.94
C PHE A 70 -0.91 6.05 -5.34
N ILE A 71 -1.84 5.12 -5.17
CA ILE A 71 -1.52 3.73 -4.82
C ILE A 71 -1.22 3.02 -6.14
N ASP A 72 0.03 2.69 -6.37
CA ASP A 72 0.46 1.99 -7.59
C ASP A 72 0.30 0.49 -7.39
N CYS A 73 -0.84 -0.04 -7.77
CA CYS A 73 -1.20 -1.44 -7.52
C CYS A 73 -0.26 -2.46 -8.16
N THR A 74 0.65 -2.04 -9.04
CA THR A 74 1.66 -2.94 -9.63
C THR A 74 2.88 -3.14 -8.73
N GLN A 75 3.00 -2.37 -7.64
CA GLN A 75 4.20 -2.32 -6.81
C GLN A 75 3.99 -2.99 -5.45
N ILE A 76 3.30 -4.11 -5.42
CA ILE A 76 3.09 -4.87 -4.18
C ILE A 76 4.42 -5.38 -3.65
N LYS A 77 4.65 -5.19 -2.35
CA LYS A 77 5.83 -5.71 -1.66
C LYS A 77 5.43 -6.44 -0.40
N SER A 78 6.08 -7.57 -0.13
CA SER A 78 5.99 -8.26 1.14
C SER A 78 7.12 -7.74 2.03
N VAL A 79 6.77 -7.21 3.20
CA VAL A 79 7.75 -6.63 4.11
C VAL A 79 7.71 -7.35 5.46
N ASP A 80 8.87 -7.52 6.08
CA ASP A 80 9.00 -8.01 7.44
C ASP A 80 8.76 -6.84 8.39
N ILE A 81 7.63 -6.86 9.08
CA ILE A 81 7.19 -5.74 9.93
C ILE A 81 8.17 -5.47 11.07
N HIS A 82 8.91 -6.48 11.50
CA HIS A 82 9.86 -6.38 12.61
C HIS A 82 11.26 -5.98 12.18
N ALA A 83 11.53 -5.97 10.87
CA ALA A 83 12.87 -5.69 10.35
C ALA A 83 13.25 -4.20 10.44
N ARG A 84 12.25 -3.32 10.40
CA ARG A 84 12.47 -1.86 10.39
C ARG A 84 11.39 -1.16 11.20
N PRO A 85 11.72 0.00 11.80
CA PRO A 85 10.70 0.83 12.44
C PRO A 85 9.72 1.38 11.40
N TYR A 86 8.48 1.50 11.78
CA TYR A 86 7.45 2.10 10.94
C TYR A 86 6.56 3.02 11.78
N ARG A 87 5.79 3.86 11.11
CA ARG A 87 4.85 4.76 11.78
C ARG A 87 3.46 4.63 11.17
N TYR A 88 2.46 4.44 12.03
CA TYR A 88 1.07 4.51 11.60
C TYR A 88 0.73 5.95 11.16
N LEU A 89 0.06 6.08 10.04
CA LEU A 89 -0.36 7.38 9.50
C LEU A 89 -1.88 7.57 9.58
N ASP A 90 -2.63 6.64 9.00
CA ASP A 90 -4.07 6.74 8.89
C ASP A 90 -4.67 5.43 8.40
N ILE A 91 -5.93 5.47 8.05
CA ILE A 91 -6.64 4.35 7.44
C ILE A 91 -7.30 4.80 6.14
N SER A 92 -7.31 3.93 5.13
CA SER A 92 -7.96 4.23 3.85
C SER A 92 -9.47 4.29 4.01
N THR A 93 -10.14 5.13 3.20
CA THR A 93 -11.60 5.12 3.11
C THR A 93 -12.07 3.81 2.48
N THR A 94 -13.29 3.40 2.81
CA THR A 94 -13.89 2.17 2.25
C THR A 94 -14.00 2.24 0.73
N GLU A 95 -14.32 3.40 0.18
CA GLU A 95 -14.39 3.62 -1.26
C GLU A 95 -13.08 3.24 -1.95
N LYS A 96 -11.95 3.70 -1.40
CA LYS A 96 -10.63 3.43 -1.99
C LYS A 96 -10.17 1.99 -1.80
N VAL A 97 -10.56 1.36 -0.70
CA VAL A 97 -10.34 -0.07 -0.48
C VAL A 97 -11.00 -0.89 -1.60
N ILE A 98 -12.24 -0.56 -1.95
CA ILE A 98 -12.96 -1.24 -3.03
C ILE A 98 -12.25 -1.04 -4.36
N GLU A 99 -11.82 0.18 -4.68
CA GLU A 99 -11.07 0.46 -5.90
C GLU A 99 -9.78 -0.35 -5.98
N VAL A 100 -9.00 -0.37 -4.90
CA VAL A 100 -7.74 -1.13 -4.85
C VAL A 100 -8.01 -2.62 -5.07
N ASN A 101 -9.00 -3.17 -4.38
CA ASN A 101 -9.34 -4.59 -4.53
C ASN A 101 -9.77 -4.94 -5.95
N ASN A 102 -10.49 -4.05 -6.62
CA ASN A 102 -10.89 -4.26 -8.01
C ASN A 102 -9.67 -4.26 -8.95
N ARG A 103 -8.70 -3.37 -8.71
CA ARG A 103 -7.45 -3.35 -9.48
C ARG A 103 -6.64 -4.63 -9.26
N LEU A 104 -6.53 -5.08 -8.00
CA LEU A 104 -5.79 -6.29 -7.66
C LEU A 104 -6.42 -7.52 -8.29
N LYS A 105 -7.74 -7.64 -8.24
CA LYS A 105 -8.46 -8.73 -8.91
C LYS A 105 -8.16 -8.76 -10.40
N SER A 106 -8.18 -7.59 -11.03
CA SER A 106 -7.88 -7.46 -12.46
C SER A 106 -6.44 -7.89 -12.77
N LEU A 107 -5.48 -7.44 -11.98
CA LEU A 107 -4.07 -7.79 -12.16
C LEU A 107 -3.81 -9.28 -11.96
N LEU A 108 -4.52 -9.91 -11.04
CA LEU A 108 -4.40 -11.34 -10.77
C LEU A 108 -5.31 -12.18 -11.69
N ASN A 109 -6.09 -11.52 -12.53
CA ASN A 109 -7.05 -12.18 -13.41
C ASN A 109 -8.04 -13.07 -12.65
N LEU A 110 -8.49 -12.60 -11.50
CA LEU A 110 -9.47 -13.30 -10.66
C LEU A 110 -10.87 -12.85 -11.07
N TRP A 111 -11.46 -13.60 -11.99
CA TRP A 111 -12.82 -13.39 -12.48
C TRP A 111 -13.79 -14.26 -11.70
N ASN A 112 -14.81 -13.67 -11.26
CA ASN A 112 -16.04 -14.22 -10.67
C ASN A 112 -16.53 -13.32 -9.55
#